data_8d155c5fc3bec05fd503b4dff2673010
#
_entry.id   8d155c5fc3bec05fd503b4dff2673010
#
_cell.length_a   1.000
_cell.length_b   1.000
_cell.length_c   1.000
_cell.angle_alpha   90.00
_cell.angle_beta   90.00
_cell.angle_gamma   90.00
#
_symmetry.space_group_name_H-M   'P 1'
#
loop_
_entity.id
_entity.type
_entity.pdbx_description
1 polymer ?
#
loop_
_entity_poly.entity_id
_entity_poly.type
_entity_poly.pdbx_seq_one_letter_code
_entity_poly.pdbx_strand_id
1 'polypeptide(L)'
;MGKMSVDLCGIELDNPVIPASGTFGYGLEFAELYDINILGTFSFKGTTREPRFGNPTPRIAECASGMLNAVGLQNPGVEHVIKHELPALKKVFHKKVMANISGSCIEDYVYVSGLLDREEQVGWLEINISCPNVKAGGMGFGTSCESAAAVTKAVKAVTRKPVIMKLSPNVTDIAAIAKACEDAGADGICAINTLLGMRIDLKTGKPVIANVTGGVSGPCVFPVALRAVYQISRAVKIPVIGCGGVSRAEDVLEMMYAGATAVQVGAANLVDPYACKKIIEKLSGVMERYGFRR
;
A
#
# COMPACT_ATOMS: atom_id res chain seq x y z
N MET A 1 4.50 25.51 -5.37
CA MET A 1 3.87 24.19 -5.45
C MET A 1 2.88 24.18 -6.60
N GLY A 2 2.85 23.10 -7.42
CA GLY A 2 1.82 22.93 -8.46
C GLY A 2 0.43 22.72 -7.83
N LYS A 3 -0.63 22.92 -8.63
CA LYS A 3 -2.03 22.84 -8.16
C LYS A 3 -2.40 21.48 -7.50
N MET A 4 -1.65 20.39 -7.78
CA MET A 4 -1.87 19.04 -7.28
C MET A 4 -0.76 18.54 -6.35
N SER A 5 0.33 19.32 -6.15
CA SER A 5 1.46 18.85 -5.34
C SER A 5 1.07 18.69 -3.88
N VAL A 6 1.67 17.69 -3.23
CA VAL A 6 1.44 17.36 -1.82
C VAL A 6 2.78 17.09 -1.14
N ASP A 7 2.92 17.49 0.11
CA ASP A 7 4.01 17.04 0.97
C ASP A 7 3.61 15.73 1.66
N LEU A 8 4.45 14.71 1.53
CA LEU A 8 4.29 13.45 2.23
C LEU A 8 5.52 13.20 3.10
N CYS A 9 5.39 13.49 4.39
CA CYS A 9 6.45 13.30 5.38
C CYS A 9 7.76 14.03 5.00
N GLY A 10 7.67 15.29 4.53
CA GLY A 10 8.81 16.13 4.15
C GLY A 10 9.34 15.90 2.73
N ILE A 11 8.71 15.06 1.93
CA ILE A 11 9.06 14.86 0.51
C ILE A 11 7.89 15.30 -0.36
N GLU A 12 8.15 16.26 -1.26
CA GLU A 12 7.14 16.80 -2.18
C GLU A 12 6.84 15.79 -3.29
N LEU A 13 5.55 15.53 -3.53
CA LEU A 13 5.03 14.79 -4.68
C LEU A 13 4.33 15.76 -5.63
N ASP A 14 4.53 15.60 -6.94
CA ASP A 14 3.89 16.44 -7.97
C ASP A 14 2.36 16.29 -7.98
N ASN A 15 1.86 15.15 -7.53
CA ASN A 15 0.46 14.84 -7.41
C ASN A 15 0.23 13.74 -6.34
N PRO A 16 -0.99 13.59 -5.79
CA PRO A 16 -1.26 12.69 -4.68
C PRO A 16 -1.42 11.21 -5.08
N VAL A 17 -1.32 10.85 -6.37
CA VAL A 17 -1.66 9.51 -6.87
C VAL A 17 -0.45 8.59 -6.81
N ILE A 18 -0.61 7.45 -6.13
CA ILE A 18 0.43 6.47 -5.86
C ILE A 18 -0.06 5.08 -6.27
N PRO A 19 0.52 4.40 -7.27
CA PRO A 19 0.27 2.97 -7.48
C PRO A 19 0.58 2.17 -6.22
N ALA A 20 -0.38 1.31 -5.80
CA ALA A 20 -0.26 0.52 -4.58
C ALA A 20 0.64 -0.70 -4.77
N SER A 21 1.36 -1.06 -3.71
CA SER A 21 2.18 -2.27 -3.68
C SER A 21 1.36 -3.52 -4.06
N GLY A 22 1.98 -4.39 -4.83
CA GLY A 22 1.39 -5.63 -5.32
C GLY A 22 0.57 -5.50 -6.60
N THR A 23 0.42 -4.29 -7.15
CA THR A 23 -0.31 -4.02 -8.40
C THR A 23 0.52 -3.29 -9.45
N PHE A 24 1.78 -2.97 -9.13
CA PHE A 24 2.67 -2.19 -10.00
C PHE A 24 4.08 -2.80 -10.12
N GLY A 25 4.29 -4.00 -9.59
CA GLY A 25 5.60 -4.65 -9.61
C GLY A 25 6.70 -3.79 -9.00
N TYR A 26 7.81 -3.67 -9.74
CA TYR A 26 8.88 -2.70 -9.48
C TYR A 26 8.85 -1.54 -10.49
N GLY A 27 7.76 -1.39 -11.25
CA GLY A 27 7.52 -0.29 -12.18
C GLY A 27 8.05 -0.52 -13.59
N LEU A 28 8.87 -1.52 -13.83
CA LEU A 28 9.55 -1.74 -15.12
C LEU A 28 8.56 -2.08 -16.25
N GLU A 29 7.62 -2.98 -15.99
CA GLU A 29 6.61 -3.39 -16.95
C GLU A 29 5.67 -2.22 -17.32
N PHE A 30 5.38 -1.34 -16.36
CA PHE A 30 4.56 -0.14 -16.60
C PHE A 30 5.34 0.94 -17.36
N ALA A 31 6.67 1.03 -17.15
CA ALA A 31 7.52 1.95 -17.90
C ALA A 31 7.60 1.62 -19.41
N GLU A 32 7.34 0.37 -19.79
CA GLU A 32 7.21 -0.02 -21.21
C GLU A 32 5.91 0.50 -21.85
N LEU A 33 4.88 0.81 -21.02
CA LEU A 33 3.56 1.23 -21.51
C LEU A 33 3.43 2.76 -21.58
N TYR A 34 4.01 3.48 -20.62
CA TYR A 34 3.97 4.95 -20.57
C TYR A 34 5.10 5.50 -19.69
N ASP A 35 5.38 6.81 -19.82
CA ASP A 35 6.32 7.48 -18.92
C ASP A 35 5.77 7.52 -17.49
N ILE A 36 6.27 6.63 -16.63
CA ILE A 36 5.87 6.52 -15.24
C ILE A 36 6.30 7.71 -14.37
N ASN A 37 7.13 8.63 -14.88
CA ASN A 37 7.49 9.87 -14.17
C ASN A 37 6.32 10.84 -14.02
N ILE A 38 5.17 10.59 -14.67
CA ILE A 38 3.91 11.31 -14.38
C ILE A 38 3.40 11.04 -12.95
N LEU A 39 3.75 9.91 -12.35
CA LEU A 39 3.34 9.54 -10.99
C LEU A 39 4.01 10.44 -9.95
N GLY A 40 3.35 10.73 -8.83
CA GLY A 40 3.99 11.37 -7.68
C GLY A 40 5.09 10.48 -7.09
N THR A 41 4.77 9.25 -6.85
CA THR A 41 5.64 8.11 -6.48
C THR A 41 4.85 6.83 -6.74
N PHE A 42 5.43 5.68 -6.42
CA PHE A 42 4.69 4.41 -6.30
C PHE A 42 5.27 3.54 -5.18
N SER A 43 4.43 2.66 -4.62
CA SER A 43 4.85 1.66 -3.66
C SER A 43 5.16 0.36 -4.39
N PHE A 44 6.43 -0.04 -4.42
CA PHE A 44 6.84 -1.25 -5.12
C PHE A 44 6.41 -2.52 -4.38
N LYS A 45 6.58 -3.67 -5.01
CA LYS A 45 6.19 -4.99 -4.52
C LYS A 45 6.71 -5.26 -3.11
N GLY A 46 5.81 -5.74 -2.24
CA GLY A 46 6.14 -6.12 -0.87
C GLY A 46 7.34 -7.05 -0.82
N THR A 47 8.41 -6.56 -0.20
CA THR A 47 9.73 -7.20 -0.17
C THR A 47 9.93 -7.83 1.20
N THR A 48 10.41 -9.07 1.21
CA THR A 48 10.75 -9.85 2.42
C THR A 48 12.26 -10.06 2.49
N ARG A 49 12.77 -10.47 3.67
CA ARG A 49 14.17 -10.81 3.86
C ARG A 49 14.64 -11.84 2.83
N GLU A 50 13.99 -13.00 2.81
CA GLU A 50 14.26 -14.08 1.87
C GLU A 50 13.28 -14.06 0.69
N PRO A 51 13.64 -14.65 -0.47
CA PRO A 51 12.73 -14.83 -1.59
C PRO A 51 11.50 -15.66 -1.20
N ARG A 52 10.34 -15.35 -1.79
CA ARG A 52 9.10 -16.11 -1.60
C ARG A 52 8.45 -16.42 -2.94
N PHE A 53 8.08 -17.68 -3.16
CA PHE A 53 7.32 -18.12 -4.35
C PHE A 53 5.83 -17.78 -4.27
N GLY A 54 5.35 -17.45 -3.06
CA GLY A 54 3.93 -17.23 -2.80
C GLY A 54 3.16 -18.53 -2.53
N ASN A 55 1.84 -18.39 -2.45
CA ASN A 55 0.93 -19.50 -2.16
C ASN A 55 0.65 -20.33 -3.41
N PRO A 56 0.16 -21.58 -3.26
CA PRO A 56 -0.31 -22.42 -4.36
C PRO A 56 -1.43 -21.76 -5.18
N THR A 57 -1.49 -22.09 -6.47
CA THR A 57 -2.57 -21.67 -7.38
C THR A 57 -3.76 -22.64 -7.29
N PRO A 58 -4.99 -22.18 -7.64
CA PRO A 58 -5.38 -20.80 -7.99
C PRO A 58 -5.33 -19.88 -6.79
N ARG A 59 -4.77 -18.69 -6.96
CA ARG A 59 -4.57 -17.72 -5.86
C ARG A 59 -5.12 -16.33 -6.14
N ILE A 60 -5.83 -16.19 -7.26
CA ILE A 60 -6.53 -14.98 -7.69
C ILE A 60 -7.86 -15.42 -8.28
N ALA A 61 -8.93 -14.69 -7.98
CA ALA A 61 -10.25 -14.87 -8.56
C ALA A 61 -11.00 -13.55 -8.66
N GLU A 62 -11.82 -13.39 -9.68
CA GLU A 62 -12.72 -12.26 -9.78
C GLU A 62 -13.92 -12.38 -8.83
N CYS A 63 -14.44 -11.26 -8.38
CA CYS A 63 -15.69 -11.16 -7.67
C CYS A 63 -16.48 -9.93 -8.14
N ALA A 64 -17.74 -9.80 -7.71
CA ALA A 64 -18.55 -8.64 -8.09
C ALA A 64 -17.86 -7.32 -7.69
N SER A 65 -17.60 -6.47 -8.68
CA SER A 65 -16.92 -5.18 -8.52
C SER A 65 -15.55 -5.24 -7.83
N GLY A 66 -14.83 -6.37 -7.99
CA GLY A 66 -13.52 -6.50 -7.36
C GLY A 66 -12.84 -7.83 -7.66
N MET A 67 -11.82 -8.12 -6.87
CA MET A 67 -11.04 -9.35 -6.96
C MET A 67 -10.70 -9.90 -5.58
N LEU A 68 -10.51 -11.21 -5.54
CA LEU A 68 -10.01 -11.96 -4.39
C LEU A 68 -8.59 -12.43 -4.68
N ASN A 69 -7.65 -12.21 -3.77
CA ASN A 69 -6.29 -12.71 -3.94
C ASN A 69 -5.69 -13.26 -2.65
N ALA A 70 -4.87 -14.28 -2.81
CA ALA A 70 -3.99 -14.85 -1.80
C ALA A 70 -2.61 -15.14 -2.39
N VAL A 71 -1.98 -14.15 -3.02
CA VAL A 71 -0.68 -14.31 -3.71
C VAL A 71 0.42 -14.78 -2.77
N GLY A 72 0.40 -14.38 -1.49
CA GLY A 72 1.35 -14.87 -0.49
C GLY A 72 2.74 -14.22 -0.56
N LEU A 73 2.80 -12.92 -0.87
CA LEU A 73 4.03 -12.12 -0.89
C LEU A 73 5.11 -12.66 -1.85
N GLN A 74 4.73 -13.18 -3.01
CA GLN A 74 5.72 -13.57 -4.02
C GLN A 74 6.64 -12.38 -4.34
N ASN A 75 7.95 -12.53 -4.06
CA ASN A 75 8.97 -11.51 -4.30
C ASN A 75 10.36 -12.15 -4.29
N PRO A 76 11.38 -11.50 -4.88
CA PRO A 76 12.73 -12.07 -5.03
C PRO A 76 13.62 -11.89 -3.78
N GLY A 77 13.13 -11.28 -2.69
CA GLY A 77 13.93 -10.96 -1.51
C GLY A 77 14.69 -9.64 -1.62
N VAL A 78 14.99 -9.04 -0.46
CA VAL A 78 15.56 -7.68 -0.38
C VAL A 78 16.90 -7.53 -1.08
N GLU A 79 17.76 -8.53 -0.99
CA GLU A 79 19.10 -8.46 -1.62
C GLU A 79 19.01 -8.42 -3.15
N HIS A 80 18.09 -9.20 -3.74
CA HIS A 80 17.82 -9.14 -5.18
C HIS A 80 17.25 -7.78 -5.58
N VAL A 81 16.30 -7.24 -4.78
CA VAL A 81 15.71 -5.93 -5.04
C VAL A 81 16.78 -4.84 -5.11
N ILE A 82 17.68 -4.81 -4.13
CA ILE A 82 18.77 -3.83 -4.07
C ILE A 82 19.75 -4.00 -5.25
N LYS A 83 20.08 -5.24 -5.57
CA LYS A 83 21.10 -5.54 -6.58
C LYS A 83 20.60 -5.41 -8.02
N HIS A 84 19.32 -5.66 -8.28
CA HIS A 84 18.79 -5.77 -9.62
C HIS A 84 17.62 -4.82 -9.90
N GLU A 85 16.57 -4.81 -9.04
CA GLU A 85 15.34 -4.07 -9.32
C GLU A 85 15.54 -2.55 -9.18
N LEU A 86 16.13 -2.07 -8.09
CA LEU A 86 16.37 -0.64 -7.89
C LEU A 86 17.32 -0.04 -8.94
N PRO A 87 18.46 -0.68 -9.31
CA PRO A 87 19.29 -0.17 -10.41
C PRO A 87 18.60 -0.15 -11.77
N ALA A 88 17.73 -1.10 -12.06
CA ALA A 88 16.94 -1.10 -13.28
C ALA A 88 15.89 0.01 -13.25
N LEU A 89 15.18 0.18 -12.14
CA LEU A 89 14.19 1.21 -11.92
C LEU A 89 14.78 2.62 -12.07
N LYS A 90 15.98 2.86 -11.54
CA LYS A 90 16.66 4.17 -11.61
C LYS A 90 16.85 4.68 -13.04
N LYS A 91 16.87 3.77 -14.03
CA LYS A 91 17.00 4.13 -15.46
C LYS A 91 15.71 4.69 -16.06
N VAL A 92 14.56 4.37 -15.50
CA VAL A 92 13.22 4.71 -16.05
C VAL A 92 12.38 5.59 -15.11
N PHE A 93 12.70 5.64 -13.82
CA PHE A 93 11.99 6.45 -12.83
C PHE A 93 12.98 7.28 -12.01
N HIS A 94 12.85 8.61 -12.07
CA HIS A 94 13.83 9.55 -11.55
C HIS A 94 13.44 10.20 -10.21
N LYS A 95 12.34 9.73 -9.61
CA LYS A 95 11.84 10.22 -8.31
C LYS A 95 12.10 9.19 -7.22
N LYS A 96 11.85 9.59 -5.97
CA LYS A 96 11.87 8.67 -4.84
C LYS A 96 10.72 7.67 -4.93
N VAL A 97 10.95 6.43 -4.47
CA VAL A 97 9.95 5.37 -4.41
C VAL A 97 9.65 4.98 -2.96
N MET A 98 8.49 4.40 -2.76
CA MET A 98 8.07 3.84 -1.48
C MET A 98 8.37 2.34 -1.45
N ALA A 99 9.17 1.92 -0.48
CA ALA A 99 9.54 0.52 -0.30
C ALA A 99 8.51 -0.19 0.57
N ASN A 100 7.67 -1.06 -0.02
CA ASN A 100 6.79 -1.90 0.78
C ASN A 100 7.56 -3.06 1.39
N ILE A 101 7.48 -3.21 2.71
CA ILE A 101 8.23 -4.19 3.49
C ILE A 101 7.26 -5.10 4.23
N SER A 102 7.52 -6.40 4.13
CA SER A 102 6.77 -7.43 4.85
C SER A 102 7.73 -8.39 5.56
N GLY A 103 7.34 -8.86 6.73
CA GLY A 103 8.13 -9.78 7.54
C GLY A 103 7.26 -10.83 8.23
N SER A 104 7.89 -11.88 8.73
CA SER A 104 7.26 -12.91 9.56
C SER A 104 7.56 -12.76 11.06
N CYS A 105 8.53 -11.95 11.39
CA CYS A 105 8.91 -11.55 12.75
C CYS A 105 9.44 -10.11 12.73
N ILE A 106 9.63 -9.50 13.88
CA ILE A 106 10.11 -8.12 14.00
C ILE A 106 11.52 -7.99 13.39
N GLU A 107 12.35 -8.99 13.57
CA GLU A 107 13.71 -9.04 13.04
C GLU A 107 13.76 -8.96 11.52
N ASP A 108 12.79 -9.55 10.81
CA ASP A 108 12.69 -9.43 9.36
C ASP A 108 12.42 -7.98 8.92
N TYR A 109 11.47 -7.29 9.59
CA TYR A 109 11.18 -5.89 9.32
C TYR A 109 12.40 -5.01 9.57
N VAL A 110 13.10 -5.22 10.69
CA VAL A 110 14.32 -4.49 11.06
C VAL A 110 15.43 -4.71 10.04
N TYR A 111 15.66 -5.96 9.65
CA TYR A 111 16.69 -6.31 8.67
C TYR A 111 16.46 -5.65 7.32
N VAL A 112 15.24 -5.82 6.76
CA VAL A 112 14.88 -5.28 5.45
C VAL A 112 14.89 -3.76 5.47
N SER A 113 14.35 -3.13 6.52
CA SER A 113 14.35 -1.68 6.69
C SER A 113 15.75 -1.10 6.75
N GLY A 114 16.66 -1.73 7.52
CA GLY A 114 18.05 -1.27 7.65
C GLY A 114 18.85 -1.36 6.34
N LEU A 115 18.55 -2.33 5.47
CA LEU A 115 19.15 -2.40 4.13
C LEU A 115 18.59 -1.31 3.20
N LEU A 116 17.27 -1.16 3.14
CA LEU A 116 16.61 -0.20 2.27
C LEU A 116 16.78 1.26 2.72
N ASP A 117 17.13 1.50 4.00
CA ASP A 117 17.50 2.83 4.49
C ASP A 117 18.70 3.43 3.74
N ARG A 118 19.61 2.57 3.28
CA ARG A 118 20.84 2.97 2.57
C ARG A 118 20.61 3.29 1.10
N GLU A 119 19.47 2.88 0.54
CA GLU A 119 19.14 3.05 -0.87
C GLU A 119 18.65 4.48 -1.16
N GLU A 120 19.42 5.24 -1.92
CA GLU A 120 19.13 6.65 -2.20
C GLU A 120 17.76 6.84 -2.84
N GLN A 121 17.34 5.98 -3.79
CA GLN A 121 16.06 6.10 -4.50
C GLN A 121 14.86 5.80 -3.61
N VAL A 122 15.03 5.09 -2.50
CA VAL A 122 13.97 4.84 -1.51
C VAL A 122 13.73 6.12 -0.69
N GLY A 123 12.52 6.66 -0.77
CA GLY A 123 12.10 7.85 -0.01
C GLY A 123 11.35 7.51 1.27
N TRP A 124 10.55 6.45 1.27
CA TRP A 124 9.72 6.02 2.39
C TRP A 124 9.79 4.50 2.57
N LEU A 125 9.61 4.04 3.79
CA LEU A 125 9.41 2.63 4.13
C LEU A 125 7.93 2.42 4.47
N GLU A 126 7.19 1.68 3.64
CA GLU A 126 5.81 1.29 3.88
C GLU A 126 5.79 -0.08 4.55
N ILE A 127 5.53 -0.12 5.84
CA ILE A 127 5.57 -1.33 6.65
C ILE A 127 4.21 -2.03 6.61
N ASN A 128 4.16 -3.14 5.90
CA ASN A 128 2.95 -3.95 5.76
C ASN A 128 2.80 -4.90 6.95
N ILE A 129 2.00 -4.50 7.93
CA ILE A 129 1.69 -5.32 9.11
C ILE A 129 0.41 -6.14 8.97
N SER A 130 -0.19 -6.16 7.78
CA SER A 130 -1.48 -6.82 7.52
C SER A 130 -1.36 -8.32 7.21
N CYS A 131 -0.14 -8.86 7.07
CA CYS A 131 0.05 -10.26 6.74
C CYS A 131 -0.32 -11.14 7.94
N PRO A 132 -1.29 -12.08 7.80
CA PRO A 132 -1.60 -13.04 8.86
C PRO A 132 -0.45 -14.06 8.93
N ASN A 133 0.57 -13.81 9.73
CA ASN A 133 1.68 -14.74 9.88
C ASN A 133 1.68 -15.45 11.23
N VAL A 134 1.58 -16.53 11.10
CA VAL A 134 1.34 -17.91 11.45
C VAL A 134 2.28 -18.48 12.54
N LYS A 135 3.38 -17.88 12.92
CA LYS A 135 4.30 -18.51 13.89
C LYS A 135 4.14 -18.05 15.35
N ALA A 136 3.43 -16.99 15.61
CA ALA A 136 3.15 -16.52 16.97
C ALA A 136 1.65 -16.53 17.30
N GLY A 137 0.99 -17.69 17.19
CA GLY A 137 -0.41 -17.83 17.61
C GLY A 137 -1.47 -17.32 16.63
N GLY A 138 -1.14 -17.13 15.34
CA GLY A 138 -2.15 -16.85 14.28
C GLY A 138 -2.68 -15.41 14.18
N MET A 139 -2.18 -14.48 14.97
CA MET A 139 -2.56 -13.07 14.88
C MET A 139 -1.48 -12.26 14.15
N GLY A 140 -1.87 -11.55 13.08
CA GLY A 140 -0.96 -10.63 12.38
C GLY A 140 -0.57 -9.44 13.24
N PHE A 141 0.63 -8.87 13.00
CA PHE A 141 1.13 -7.70 13.74
C PHE A 141 0.21 -6.48 13.70
N GLY A 142 -0.69 -6.40 12.72
CA GLY A 142 -1.65 -5.30 12.56
C GLY A 142 -2.99 -5.52 13.26
N THR A 143 -3.16 -6.54 14.10
CA THR A 143 -4.45 -6.85 14.74
C THR A 143 -4.58 -6.29 16.16
N SER A 144 -3.49 -5.82 16.78
CA SER A 144 -3.51 -5.15 18.09
C SER A 144 -2.65 -3.90 18.10
N CYS A 145 -3.00 -2.94 18.95
CA CYS A 145 -2.22 -1.72 19.17
C CYS A 145 -0.79 -2.03 19.63
N GLU A 146 -0.64 -3.00 20.52
CA GLU A 146 0.64 -3.39 21.13
C GLU A 146 1.60 -3.94 20.06
N SER A 147 1.14 -4.89 19.24
CA SER A 147 1.98 -5.51 18.21
C SER A 147 2.33 -4.53 17.09
N ALA A 148 1.39 -3.67 16.68
CA ALA A 148 1.63 -2.63 15.69
C ALA A 148 2.67 -1.60 16.19
N ALA A 149 2.54 -1.15 17.43
CA ALA A 149 3.49 -0.25 18.08
C ALA A 149 4.90 -0.87 18.21
N ALA A 150 4.97 -2.17 18.56
CA ALA A 150 6.26 -2.86 18.69
C ALA A 150 7.03 -2.91 17.36
N VAL A 151 6.37 -3.27 16.26
CA VAL A 151 6.98 -3.24 14.90
C VAL A 151 7.39 -1.82 14.53
N THR A 152 6.52 -0.83 14.74
CA THR A 152 6.80 0.58 14.44
C THR A 152 8.06 1.05 15.15
N LYS A 153 8.14 0.85 16.47
CA LYS A 153 9.28 1.24 17.29
C LYS A 153 10.59 0.56 16.86
N ALA A 154 10.53 -0.74 16.56
CA ALA A 154 11.70 -1.50 16.13
C ALA A 154 12.23 -1.02 14.77
N VAL A 155 11.36 -0.75 13.80
CA VAL A 155 11.73 -0.21 12.49
C VAL A 155 12.29 1.20 12.62
N LYS A 156 11.64 2.08 13.39
CA LYS A 156 12.12 3.47 13.61
C LYS A 156 13.50 3.53 14.24
N ALA A 157 13.91 2.53 15.00
CA ALA A 157 15.23 2.47 15.61
C ALA A 157 16.38 2.25 14.60
N VAL A 158 16.09 1.78 13.37
CA VAL A 158 17.11 1.36 12.37
C VAL A 158 17.05 2.16 11.07
N THR A 159 16.14 3.11 10.95
CA THR A 159 15.99 3.95 9.74
C THR A 159 15.87 5.43 10.08
N ARG A 160 16.37 6.26 9.16
CA ARG A 160 16.14 7.73 9.15
C ARG A 160 15.05 8.14 8.16
N LYS A 161 14.64 7.21 7.29
CA LYS A 161 13.57 7.48 6.32
C LYS A 161 12.21 7.51 7.00
N PRO A 162 11.25 8.27 6.44
CA PRO A 162 9.86 8.23 6.91
C PRO A 162 9.29 6.80 6.88
N VAL A 163 8.67 6.42 7.99
CA VAL A 163 8.02 5.11 8.17
C VAL A 163 6.52 5.28 8.10
N ILE A 164 5.90 4.63 7.13
CA ILE A 164 4.46 4.62 6.89
C ILE A 164 3.91 3.24 7.25
N MET A 165 3.00 3.18 8.21
CA MET A 165 2.41 1.91 8.65
C MET A 165 1.17 1.58 7.82
N LYS A 166 1.21 0.44 7.07
CA LYS A 166 0.06 0.00 6.26
C LYS A 166 -0.84 -0.95 7.05
N LEU A 167 -2.04 -0.46 7.35
CA LEU A 167 -2.97 -1.07 8.29
C LEU A 167 -3.96 -2.04 7.62
N SER A 168 -4.32 -3.09 8.37
CA SER A 168 -5.38 -4.03 8.02
C SER A 168 -6.75 -3.43 8.38
N PRO A 169 -7.76 -3.58 7.50
CA PRO A 169 -9.15 -3.24 7.86
C PRO A 169 -9.85 -4.31 8.69
N ASN A 170 -9.22 -5.49 8.86
CA ASN A 170 -9.83 -6.65 9.53
C ASN A 170 -9.66 -6.58 11.05
N VAL A 171 -10.05 -5.45 11.61
CA VAL A 171 -9.94 -5.11 13.04
C VAL A 171 -11.18 -4.35 13.49
N THR A 172 -11.45 -4.35 14.79
CA THR A 172 -12.60 -3.65 15.35
C THR A 172 -12.41 -2.13 15.34
N ASP A 173 -11.22 -1.65 15.72
CA ASP A 173 -10.90 -0.23 15.81
C ASP A 173 -9.55 0.06 15.12
N ILE A 174 -9.62 0.45 13.86
CA ILE A 174 -8.44 0.79 13.06
C ILE A 174 -7.82 2.12 13.50
N ALA A 175 -8.63 3.04 14.05
CA ALA A 175 -8.13 4.34 14.49
C ALA A 175 -7.26 4.21 15.75
N ALA A 176 -7.62 3.32 16.68
CA ALA A 176 -6.79 3.01 17.84
C ALA A 176 -5.44 2.41 17.43
N ILE A 177 -5.40 1.52 16.43
CA ILE A 177 -4.14 0.96 15.91
C ILE A 177 -3.30 2.04 15.24
N ALA A 178 -3.92 2.93 14.43
CA ALA A 178 -3.23 4.06 13.81
C ALA A 178 -2.60 4.98 14.87
N LYS A 179 -3.34 5.28 15.94
CA LYS A 179 -2.83 6.09 17.05
C LYS A 179 -1.67 5.43 17.77
N ALA A 180 -1.74 4.12 18.01
CA ALA A 180 -0.64 3.38 18.61
C ALA A 180 0.64 3.39 17.74
N CYS A 181 0.49 3.34 16.40
CA CYS A 181 1.61 3.51 15.48
C CYS A 181 2.20 4.92 15.54
N GLU A 182 1.37 5.97 15.56
CA GLU A 182 1.81 7.36 15.72
C GLU A 182 2.59 7.54 17.02
N ASP A 183 2.04 7.08 18.15
CA ASP A 183 2.67 7.17 19.47
C ASP A 183 4.00 6.39 19.56
N ALA A 184 4.16 5.36 18.73
CA ALA A 184 5.39 4.60 18.57
C ALA A 184 6.41 5.23 17.60
N GLY A 185 6.07 6.38 16.96
CA GLY A 185 6.95 7.17 16.12
C GLY A 185 6.79 6.95 14.61
N ALA A 186 5.67 6.40 14.14
CA ALA A 186 5.36 6.39 12.71
C ALA A 186 5.27 7.81 12.15
N ASP A 187 5.73 8.01 10.93
CA ASP A 187 5.68 9.30 10.23
C ASP A 187 4.41 9.43 9.35
N GLY A 188 3.73 8.33 9.07
CA GLY A 188 2.48 8.30 8.31
C GLY A 188 1.73 6.99 8.45
N ILE A 189 0.46 7.00 8.04
CA ILE A 189 -0.41 5.82 8.02
C ILE A 189 -0.91 5.59 6.58
N CYS A 190 -0.90 4.35 6.11
CA CYS A 190 -1.60 3.93 4.89
C CYS A 190 -2.78 3.03 5.27
N ALA A 191 -3.97 3.35 4.82
CA ALA A 191 -5.19 2.59 5.07
C ALA A 191 -6.09 2.60 3.83
N ILE A 192 -6.53 1.44 3.43
CA ILE A 192 -6.50 0.11 4.06
C ILE A 192 -5.75 -0.91 3.19
N ASN A 193 -5.26 -2.00 3.79
CA ASN A 193 -4.97 -3.22 3.06
C ASN A 193 -6.30 -3.92 2.70
N THR A 194 -6.26 -5.16 2.21
CA THR A 194 -7.43 -5.88 1.70
C THR A 194 -8.34 -6.41 2.82
N LEU A 195 -9.67 -6.40 2.57
CA LEU A 195 -10.65 -7.07 3.42
C LEU A 195 -10.56 -8.59 3.25
N LEU A 196 -10.70 -9.33 4.33
CA LEU A 196 -10.75 -10.79 4.26
C LEU A 196 -12.08 -11.23 3.66
N GLY A 197 -12.02 -12.10 2.66
CA GLY A 197 -13.20 -12.62 1.97
C GLY A 197 -13.00 -14.02 1.41
N MET A 198 -14.08 -14.57 0.82
CA MET A 198 -14.12 -15.92 0.27
C MET A 198 -15.13 -15.99 -0.88
N ARG A 199 -14.90 -16.92 -1.82
CA ARG A 199 -15.90 -17.34 -2.81
C ARG A 199 -15.91 -18.86 -2.96
N ILE A 200 -17.10 -19.41 -3.28
CA ILE A 200 -17.33 -20.81 -3.58
C ILE A 200 -17.64 -20.96 -5.07
N ASP A 201 -17.02 -21.92 -5.72
CA ASP A 201 -17.39 -22.38 -7.06
C ASP A 201 -18.64 -23.25 -6.96
N LEU A 202 -19.74 -22.80 -7.56
CA LEU A 202 -21.03 -23.48 -7.50
C LEU A 202 -21.05 -24.83 -8.22
N LYS A 203 -20.13 -25.08 -9.15
CA LYS A 203 -20.03 -26.36 -9.86
C LYS A 203 -19.37 -27.44 -9.01
N THR A 204 -18.39 -27.05 -8.22
CA THR A 204 -17.58 -27.98 -7.43
C THR A 204 -17.91 -27.98 -5.94
N GLY A 205 -18.59 -26.94 -5.44
CA GLY A 205 -18.84 -26.72 -4.02
C GLY A 205 -17.56 -26.37 -3.23
N LYS A 206 -16.45 -26.05 -3.90
CA LYS A 206 -15.14 -25.77 -3.26
C LYS A 206 -14.77 -24.30 -3.31
N PRO A 207 -13.85 -23.83 -2.44
CA PRO A 207 -13.27 -22.50 -2.54
C PRO A 207 -12.64 -22.26 -3.92
N VAL A 208 -12.81 -21.03 -4.47
CA VAL A 208 -12.29 -20.67 -5.79
C VAL A 208 -10.77 -20.46 -5.79
N ILE A 209 -10.16 -20.25 -4.62
CA ILE A 209 -8.71 -20.13 -4.45
C ILE A 209 -8.19 -21.18 -3.49
N ALA A 210 -6.97 -21.67 -3.71
CA ALA A 210 -6.35 -22.75 -2.95
C ALA A 210 -6.24 -22.44 -1.45
N ASN A 211 -6.05 -21.18 -1.10
CA ASN A 211 -5.89 -20.70 0.27
C ASN A 211 -7.24 -20.54 1.03
N VAL A 212 -8.36 -20.96 0.43
CA VAL A 212 -9.73 -20.86 0.97
C VAL A 212 -10.21 -19.42 1.09
N THR A 213 -9.52 -18.59 1.86
CA THR A 213 -9.77 -17.16 2.05
C THR A 213 -8.67 -16.31 1.43
N GLY A 214 -8.99 -15.08 1.05
CA GLY A 214 -8.04 -14.13 0.49
C GLY A 214 -8.47 -12.68 0.71
N GLY A 215 -7.63 -11.76 0.31
CA GLY A 215 -7.91 -10.34 0.39
C GLY A 215 -8.81 -9.87 -0.75
N VAL A 216 -9.91 -9.21 -0.42
CA VAL A 216 -10.82 -8.54 -1.36
C VAL A 216 -10.35 -7.12 -1.62
N SER A 217 -10.25 -6.74 -2.89
CA SER A 217 -9.92 -5.41 -3.36
C SER A 217 -10.77 -5.02 -4.58
N GLY A 218 -10.74 -3.75 -4.97
CA GLY A 218 -11.55 -3.21 -6.07
C GLY A 218 -12.65 -2.27 -5.58
N PRO A 219 -13.49 -1.74 -6.49
CA PRO A 219 -14.50 -0.72 -6.15
C PRO A 219 -15.44 -1.10 -5.00
N CYS A 220 -15.71 -2.39 -4.82
CA CYS A 220 -16.59 -2.88 -3.74
C CYS A 220 -16.08 -2.54 -2.32
N VAL A 221 -14.78 -2.28 -2.12
CA VAL A 221 -14.24 -1.94 -0.79
C VAL A 221 -14.11 -0.43 -0.56
N PHE A 222 -14.37 0.40 -1.57
CA PHE A 222 -14.16 1.86 -1.49
C PHE A 222 -14.88 2.52 -0.29
N PRO A 223 -16.17 2.28 -0.03
CA PRO A 223 -16.86 2.91 1.11
C PRO A 223 -16.26 2.52 2.47
N VAL A 224 -15.73 1.30 2.58
CA VAL A 224 -15.07 0.82 3.80
C VAL A 224 -13.72 1.52 3.99
N ALA A 225 -12.95 1.64 2.91
CA ALA A 225 -11.67 2.36 2.90
C ALA A 225 -11.86 3.84 3.24
N LEU A 226 -12.84 4.50 2.61
CA LEU A 226 -13.16 5.91 2.84
C LEU A 226 -13.52 6.17 4.31
N ARG A 227 -14.37 5.32 4.91
CA ARG A 227 -14.70 5.40 6.34
C ARG A 227 -13.45 5.24 7.21
N ALA A 228 -12.59 4.28 6.91
CA ALA A 228 -11.36 4.04 7.68
C ALA A 228 -10.43 5.26 7.63
N VAL A 229 -10.20 5.83 6.45
CA VAL A 229 -9.40 7.06 6.27
C VAL A 229 -10.00 8.21 7.08
N TYR A 230 -11.32 8.40 7.01
CA TYR A 230 -12.00 9.44 7.77
C TYR A 230 -11.82 9.29 9.29
N GLN A 231 -11.92 8.08 9.82
CA GLN A 231 -11.71 7.80 11.24
C GLN A 231 -10.26 8.02 11.67
N ILE A 232 -9.31 7.51 10.87
CA ILE A 232 -7.88 7.62 11.15
C ILE A 232 -7.43 9.07 11.12
N SER A 233 -7.79 9.84 10.08
CA SER A 233 -7.38 11.23 9.92
C SER A 233 -7.82 12.17 11.06
N ARG A 234 -8.80 11.73 11.85
CA ARG A 234 -9.25 12.45 13.06
C ARG A 234 -8.58 11.98 14.35
N ALA A 235 -8.01 10.79 14.31
CA ALA A 235 -7.35 10.20 15.48
C ALA A 235 -5.83 10.50 15.51
N VAL A 236 -5.20 10.74 14.36
CA VAL A 236 -3.76 11.00 14.25
C VAL A 236 -3.49 12.39 13.65
N LYS A 237 -2.27 12.91 13.90
CA LYS A 237 -1.78 14.19 13.37
C LYS A 237 -0.84 14.01 12.17
N ILE A 238 -0.30 12.79 12.01
CA ILE A 238 0.60 12.44 10.91
C ILE A 238 -0.18 12.21 9.60
N PRO A 239 0.46 12.37 8.43
CA PRO A 239 -0.17 12.17 7.12
C PRO A 239 -0.83 10.81 6.98
N VAL A 240 -1.99 10.78 6.30
CA VAL A 240 -2.73 9.55 5.99
C VAL A 240 -2.75 9.35 4.48
N ILE A 241 -2.39 8.14 4.02
CA ILE A 241 -2.53 7.70 2.64
C ILE A 241 -3.80 6.86 2.55
N GLY A 242 -4.77 7.30 1.75
CA GLY A 242 -5.99 6.54 1.49
C GLY A 242 -5.75 5.45 0.45
N CYS A 243 -6.17 4.22 0.73
CA CYS A 243 -6.04 3.07 -0.17
C CYS A 243 -7.27 2.18 -0.08
N GLY A 244 -7.79 1.72 -1.22
CA GLY A 244 -8.88 0.75 -1.31
C GLY A 244 -10.01 1.21 -2.21
N GLY A 245 -10.19 0.52 -3.32
CA GLY A 245 -11.29 0.70 -4.26
C GLY A 245 -11.21 1.92 -5.18
N VAL A 246 -10.18 2.74 -5.08
CA VAL A 246 -9.96 3.92 -5.92
C VAL A 246 -9.78 3.50 -7.38
N SER A 247 -10.59 4.08 -8.28
CA SER A 247 -10.60 3.73 -9.71
C SER A 247 -10.74 4.95 -10.64
N ARG A 248 -11.05 6.13 -10.12
CA ARG A 248 -11.24 7.37 -10.88
C ARG A 248 -10.78 8.60 -10.06
N ALA A 249 -10.69 9.74 -10.72
CA ALA A 249 -10.20 10.98 -10.11
C ALA A 249 -11.14 11.49 -9.00
N GLU A 250 -12.45 11.27 -9.13
CA GLU A 250 -13.42 11.60 -8.10
C GLU A 250 -13.18 10.83 -6.80
N ASP A 251 -12.81 9.53 -6.88
CA ASP A 251 -12.50 8.72 -5.71
C ASP A 251 -11.26 9.25 -4.98
N VAL A 252 -10.25 9.76 -5.73
CA VAL A 252 -9.08 10.43 -5.14
C VAL A 252 -9.52 11.65 -4.35
N LEU A 253 -10.40 12.47 -4.92
CA LEU A 253 -10.90 13.68 -4.27
C LEU A 253 -11.73 13.34 -3.01
N GLU A 254 -12.56 12.30 -3.05
CA GLU A 254 -13.31 11.83 -1.87
C GLU A 254 -12.37 11.40 -0.74
N MET A 255 -11.30 10.65 -1.06
CA MET A 255 -10.27 10.28 -0.07
C MET A 255 -9.59 11.50 0.55
N MET A 256 -9.29 12.53 -0.28
CA MET A 256 -8.71 13.78 0.21
C MET A 256 -9.69 14.56 1.11
N TYR A 257 -10.97 14.60 0.79
CA TYR A 257 -12.02 15.17 1.68
C TYR A 257 -12.16 14.39 3.00
N ALA A 258 -11.93 13.08 2.98
CA ALA A 258 -11.88 12.26 4.19
C ALA A 258 -10.65 12.51 5.05
N GLY A 259 -9.66 13.27 4.54
CA GLY A 259 -8.43 13.65 5.26
C GLY A 259 -7.17 12.97 4.77
N ALA A 260 -7.21 12.26 3.63
CA ALA A 260 -6.00 11.71 3.04
C ALA A 260 -5.07 12.81 2.49
N THR A 261 -3.77 12.67 2.71
CA THR A 261 -2.71 13.49 2.11
C THR A 261 -2.37 13.03 0.71
N ALA A 262 -2.31 11.72 0.51
CA ALA A 262 -2.08 11.07 -0.77
C ALA A 262 -2.99 9.84 -0.90
N VAL A 263 -3.08 9.26 -2.10
CA VAL A 263 -4.04 8.19 -2.39
C VAL A 263 -3.37 7.07 -3.18
N GLN A 264 -3.44 5.86 -2.66
CA GLN A 264 -2.97 4.66 -3.35
C GLN A 264 -4.07 4.06 -4.24
N VAL A 265 -3.69 3.71 -5.47
CA VAL A 265 -4.53 3.02 -6.46
C VAL A 265 -4.03 1.59 -6.61
N GLY A 266 -4.87 0.61 -6.28
CA GLY A 266 -4.52 -0.81 -6.30
C GLY A 266 -5.12 -1.56 -7.49
N ALA A 267 -6.21 -2.29 -7.26
CA ALA A 267 -6.83 -3.21 -8.23
C ALA A 267 -7.15 -2.58 -9.60
N ALA A 268 -7.38 -1.26 -9.66
CA ALA A 268 -7.61 -0.56 -10.92
C ALA A 268 -6.45 -0.70 -11.91
N ASN A 269 -5.18 -0.79 -11.44
CA ASN A 269 -4.01 -1.02 -12.29
C ASN A 269 -4.01 -2.40 -12.97
N LEU A 270 -4.72 -3.38 -12.40
CA LEU A 270 -4.85 -4.73 -12.96
C LEU A 270 -5.99 -4.82 -13.98
N VAL A 271 -6.96 -3.90 -13.91
CA VAL A 271 -8.06 -3.78 -14.88
C VAL A 271 -7.62 -2.94 -16.08
N ASP A 272 -6.91 -1.85 -15.80
CA ASP A 272 -6.40 -0.91 -16.81
C ASP A 272 -5.00 -0.44 -16.38
N PRO A 273 -3.92 -0.86 -17.06
CA PRO A 273 -2.57 -0.46 -16.69
C PRO A 273 -2.32 1.05 -16.79
N TYR A 274 -3.17 1.79 -17.50
CA TYR A 274 -3.14 3.25 -17.59
C TYR A 274 -4.01 3.95 -16.51
N ALA A 275 -4.60 3.23 -15.55
CA ALA A 275 -5.53 3.79 -14.57
C ALA A 275 -4.94 4.99 -13.83
N CYS A 276 -3.75 4.87 -13.26
CA CYS A 276 -3.10 5.97 -12.53
C CYS A 276 -2.84 7.18 -13.45
N LYS A 277 -2.34 6.96 -14.67
CA LYS A 277 -2.14 8.04 -15.66
C LYS A 277 -3.44 8.78 -15.94
N LYS A 278 -4.52 8.04 -16.27
CA LYS A 278 -5.84 8.62 -16.56
C LYS A 278 -6.44 9.38 -15.37
N ILE A 279 -6.22 8.89 -14.15
CA ILE A 279 -6.64 9.57 -12.92
C ILE A 279 -5.90 10.90 -12.77
N ILE A 280 -4.57 10.91 -12.91
CA ILE A 280 -3.74 12.12 -12.78
C ILE A 280 -4.13 13.17 -13.80
N GLU A 281 -4.29 12.78 -15.08
CA GLU A 281 -4.67 13.69 -16.18
C GLU A 281 -6.05 14.37 -15.94
N LYS A 282 -6.98 13.69 -15.25
CA LYS A 282 -8.33 14.21 -14.96
C LYS A 282 -8.40 14.95 -13.63
N LEU A 283 -7.48 14.70 -12.69
CA LEU A 283 -7.61 15.14 -11.30
C LEU A 283 -7.73 16.65 -11.15
N SER A 284 -6.93 17.44 -11.87
CA SER A 284 -7.00 18.91 -11.80
C SER A 284 -8.38 19.44 -12.19
N GLY A 285 -8.98 18.90 -13.27
CA GLY A 285 -10.33 19.31 -13.70
C GLY A 285 -11.41 18.90 -12.71
N VAL A 286 -11.26 17.74 -12.06
CA VAL A 286 -12.16 17.29 -10.99
C VAL A 286 -12.06 18.19 -9.77
N MET A 287 -10.84 18.53 -9.33
CA MET A 287 -10.62 19.46 -8.21
C MET A 287 -11.26 20.84 -8.49
N GLU A 288 -11.12 21.37 -9.71
CA GLU A 288 -11.79 22.63 -10.11
C GLU A 288 -13.31 22.54 -10.08
N ARG A 289 -13.87 21.49 -10.66
CA ARG A 289 -15.31 21.26 -10.72
C ARG A 289 -15.95 21.26 -9.34
N TYR A 290 -15.31 20.65 -8.36
CA TYR A 290 -15.83 20.54 -7.00
C TYR A 290 -15.30 21.64 -6.04
N GLY A 291 -14.53 22.63 -6.55
CA GLY A 291 -14.05 23.74 -5.75
C GLY A 291 -13.06 23.35 -4.65
N PHE A 292 -12.37 22.21 -4.83
CA PHE A 292 -11.39 21.75 -3.84
C PHE A 292 -10.20 22.70 -3.78
N ARG A 293 -10.00 23.29 -2.60
CA ARG A 293 -8.83 24.13 -2.27
C ARG A 293 -8.14 23.50 -1.06
N ARG A 294 -6.85 23.33 -1.14
CA ARG A 294 -6.00 22.97 -0.02
C ARG A 294 -5.59 24.17 0.79
#